data_3edf7a63e4c5bbca9a1c9fa057dce8c6
#
_entry.id   3edf7a63e4c5bbca9a1c9fa057dce8c6
#
_cell.length_a   1.000
_cell.length_b   1.000
_cell.length_c   1.000
_cell.angle_alpha   90.00
_cell.angle_beta   90.00
_cell.angle_gamma   90.00
#
_symmetry.space_group_name_H-M   'P 1'
#
loop_
_entity.id
_entity.type
_entity.pdbx_description
1 polymer ?
#
loop_
_entity_poly.entity_id
_entity_poly.type
_entity_poly.pdbx_seq_one_letter_code
_entity_poly.pdbx_strand_id
1 'polypeptide(L)'
;VANWGGDPSVARPVAVVGLLLCIGLLTYIAFSVMDFKLDRQTEADTPIGETEEPFKVADLKNLFSSKTFLIVSALCVLYYSAIFPFQRFATGMLESNLGITNQQASDIFRWFPMGAMILTPLLGWFLDHKGKGATMLMIGAILMFICHMTFALVPLTPAIAFSAIILLGLSFSLVPAALWPSVPKLVDNRYMGSAYATIFWIQNLGLMAFPMIIGWVLNKVNPGVGEAIKAGEHVSYNYTVPMLIFASLGVFALFLGLWLKAEDKKKGYGLELPNIKKD
;
A
#
# COMPACT_ATOMS: atom_id res chain seq x y z
N VAL A 1 -22.49 2.52 26.65
CA VAL A 1 -22.01 1.62 25.59
C VAL A 1 -22.41 0.16 25.88
N ALA A 2 -22.61 -0.22 27.13
CA ALA A 2 -23.02 -1.58 27.53
C ALA A 2 -24.43 -1.99 27.06
N ASN A 3 -25.27 -1.05 26.61
CA ASN A 3 -26.67 -1.28 26.22
C ASN A 3 -26.93 -1.33 24.71
N TRP A 4 -25.92 -1.36 23.88
CA TRP A 4 -26.08 -1.40 22.41
C TRP A 4 -26.06 -2.82 21.83
N GLY A 5 -26.39 -3.85 22.63
CA GLY A 5 -26.68 -5.22 22.12
C GLY A 5 -25.53 -5.96 21.44
N GLY A 6 -24.31 -5.45 21.49
CA GLY A 6 -23.12 -6.06 20.92
C GLY A 6 -22.12 -6.51 21.98
N ASP A 7 -21.23 -7.43 21.60
CA ASP A 7 -20.12 -7.88 22.45
C ASP A 7 -19.26 -6.66 22.85
N PRO A 8 -19.06 -6.40 24.16
CA PRO A 8 -18.24 -5.28 24.65
C PRO A 8 -16.79 -5.32 24.12
N SER A 9 -16.29 -6.49 23.78
CA SER A 9 -14.93 -6.67 23.20
C SER A 9 -14.82 -6.05 21.81
N VAL A 10 -15.91 -6.03 21.03
CA VAL A 10 -15.97 -5.42 19.69
C VAL A 10 -16.37 -3.95 19.77
N ALA A 11 -17.28 -3.61 20.67
CA ALA A 11 -17.82 -2.25 20.79
C ALA A 11 -16.75 -1.22 21.18
N ARG A 12 -15.82 -1.58 22.06
CA ARG A 12 -14.75 -0.67 22.52
C ARG A 12 -13.77 -0.25 21.40
N PRO A 13 -13.17 -1.17 20.61
CA PRO A 13 -12.33 -0.78 19.48
C PRO A 13 -13.07 0.11 18.47
N VAL A 14 -14.32 -0.21 18.15
CA VAL A 14 -15.15 0.58 17.22
C VAL A 14 -15.40 1.99 17.76
N ALA A 15 -15.70 2.13 19.06
CA ALA A 15 -15.87 3.43 19.68
C ALA A 15 -14.60 4.29 19.67
N VAL A 16 -13.43 3.68 19.92
CA VAL A 16 -12.12 4.37 19.82
C VAL A 16 -11.86 4.84 18.40
N VAL A 17 -12.08 3.99 17.40
CA VAL A 17 -11.92 4.37 15.98
C VAL A 17 -12.91 5.48 15.62
N GLY A 18 -14.17 5.41 16.07
CA GLY A 18 -15.16 6.46 15.87
C GLY A 18 -14.72 7.80 16.46
N LEU A 19 -14.14 7.79 17.66
CA LEU A 19 -13.61 9.00 18.31
C LEU A 19 -12.43 9.58 17.52
N LEU A 20 -11.52 8.75 17.04
CA LEU A 20 -10.39 9.19 16.19
C LEU A 20 -10.89 9.78 14.87
N LEU A 21 -11.93 9.22 14.27
CA LEU A 21 -12.56 9.78 13.07
C LEU A 21 -13.20 11.14 13.34
N CYS A 22 -13.84 11.33 14.49
CA CYS A 22 -14.36 12.64 14.88
C CYS A 22 -13.25 13.69 15.06
N ILE A 23 -12.13 13.32 15.68
CA ILE A 23 -10.95 14.20 15.79
C ILE A 23 -10.41 14.53 14.40
N GLY A 24 -10.30 13.51 13.50
CA GLY A 24 -9.91 13.72 12.11
C GLY A 24 -10.83 14.68 11.36
N LEU A 25 -12.13 14.57 11.56
CA LEU A 25 -13.11 15.50 10.97
C LEU A 25 -12.92 16.93 11.47
N LEU A 26 -12.74 17.12 12.77
CA LEU A 26 -12.50 18.45 13.36
C LEU A 26 -11.20 19.07 12.82
N THR A 27 -10.13 18.29 12.72
CA THR A 27 -8.87 18.75 12.11
C THR A 27 -9.04 19.09 10.63
N TYR A 28 -9.82 18.32 9.90
CA TYR A 28 -10.09 18.60 8.48
C TYR A 28 -10.93 19.89 8.31
N ILE A 29 -11.91 20.13 9.17
CA ILE A 29 -12.66 21.40 9.17
C ILE A 29 -11.73 22.58 9.44
N ALA A 30 -10.84 22.46 10.45
CA ALA A 30 -9.87 23.51 10.75
C ALA A 30 -8.93 23.76 9.56
N PHE A 31 -8.42 22.70 8.92
CA PHE A 31 -7.61 22.78 7.71
C PHE A 31 -8.36 23.49 6.58
N SER A 32 -9.62 23.10 6.31
CA SER A 32 -10.42 23.72 5.24
C SER A 32 -10.65 25.22 5.47
N VAL A 33 -10.83 25.65 6.72
CA VAL A 33 -10.93 27.07 7.05
C VAL A 33 -9.62 27.82 6.79
N MET A 34 -8.48 27.19 7.09
CA MET A 34 -7.16 27.77 6.82
C MET A 34 -6.86 27.83 5.32
N ASP A 35 -7.19 26.79 4.59
CA ASP A 35 -7.06 26.67 3.15
C ASP A 35 -7.86 27.75 2.43
N PHE A 36 -9.12 27.93 2.81
CA PHE A 36 -9.98 28.99 2.28
C PHE A 36 -9.45 30.41 2.54
N LYS A 37 -8.75 30.61 3.67
CA LYS A 37 -8.09 31.91 3.95
C LYS A 37 -6.86 32.09 3.10
N LEU A 38 -6.08 31.03 2.89
CA LEU A 38 -4.87 31.05 2.06
C LEU A 38 -5.26 31.35 0.59
N ASP A 39 -6.28 30.67 0.06
CA ASP A 39 -6.77 30.90 -1.30
C ASP A 39 -7.13 32.37 -1.53
N ARG A 40 -7.88 32.98 -0.60
CA ARG A 40 -8.21 34.40 -0.68
C ARG A 40 -7.00 35.33 -0.65
N GLN A 41 -5.94 34.96 0.07
CA GLN A 41 -4.68 35.73 0.12
C GLN A 41 -3.90 35.55 -1.20
N THR A 42 -3.85 34.33 -1.71
CA THR A 42 -3.12 33.98 -2.94
C THR A 42 -3.80 34.56 -4.16
N GLU A 43 -5.15 34.55 -4.23
CA GLU A 43 -5.91 35.18 -5.33
C GLU A 43 -5.65 36.71 -5.41
N ALA A 44 -5.38 37.34 -4.28
CA ALA A 44 -5.04 38.79 -4.24
C ALA A 44 -3.63 39.08 -4.74
N ASP A 45 -2.70 38.12 -4.65
CA ASP A 45 -1.29 38.29 -5.00
C ASP A 45 -0.88 37.61 -6.32
N THR A 46 -1.75 36.79 -6.93
CA THR A 46 -1.41 36.00 -8.13
C THR A 46 -1.69 36.82 -9.39
N PRO A 47 -0.73 36.96 -10.31
CA PRO A 47 -0.97 37.54 -11.62
C PRO A 47 -2.02 36.72 -12.39
N ILE A 48 -2.94 37.41 -13.04
CA ILE A 48 -3.99 36.81 -13.88
C ILE A 48 -3.31 35.89 -14.93
N GLY A 49 -3.32 34.58 -14.70
CA GLY A 49 -2.77 33.59 -15.65
C GLY A 49 -2.20 32.31 -15.02
N GLU A 50 -2.03 32.23 -13.71
CA GLU A 50 -1.50 31.02 -13.00
C GLU A 50 -2.55 30.28 -12.15
N THR A 51 -3.83 30.47 -12.44
CA THR A 51 -4.90 29.69 -11.78
C THR A 51 -4.81 28.23 -12.23
N GLU A 52 -4.85 27.30 -11.26
CA GLU A 52 -4.95 25.86 -11.53
C GLU A 52 -6.10 25.62 -12.51
N GLU A 53 -5.77 25.07 -13.68
CA GLU A 53 -6.80 24.76 -14.66
C GLU A 53 -7.75 23.69 -14.11
N PRO A 54 -9.08 23.86 -14.20
CA PRO A 54 -10.03 22.84 -13.78
C PRO A 54 -9.79 21.54 -14.56
N PHE A 55 -9.97 20.39 -13.90
CA PHE A 55 -9.82 19.07 -14.50
C PHE A 55 -10.55 18.98 -15.85
N LYS A 56 -9.84 18.56 -16.88
CA LYS A 56 -10.37 18.27 -18.21
C LYS A 56 -10.18 16.79 -18.52
N VAL A 57 -11.20 16.13 -19.07
CA VAL A 57 -11.09 14.70 -19.49
C VAL A 57 -9.96 14.51 -20.51
N ALA A 58 -9.62 15.55 -21.29
CA ALA A 58 -8.48 15.54 -22.19
C ALA A 58 -7.13 15.33 -21.46
N ASP A 59 -7.01 15.73 -20.19
CA ASP A 59 -5.79 15.58 -19.39
C ASP A 59 -5.48 14.10 -19.13
N LEU A 60 -6.51 13.27 -19.01
CA LEU A 60 -6.34 11.82 -18.90
C LEU A 60 -5.62 11.24 -20.11
N LYS A 61 -5.90 11.73 -21.32
CA LYS A 61 -5.22 11.27 -22.53
C LYS A 61 -3.71 11.56 -22.45
N ASN A 62 -3.34 12.72 -21.94
CA ASN A 62 -1.93 13.10 -21.75
C ASN A 62 -1.24 12.20 -20.71
N LEU A 63 -1.90 11.94 -19.57
CA LEU A 63 -1.40 11.05 -18.54
C LEU A 63 -1.21 9.62 -19.06
N PHE A 64 -2.22 9.04 -19.72
CA PHE A 64 -2.15 7.69 -20.28
C PHE A 64 -1.18 7.55 -21.46
N SER A 65 -0.79 8.66 -22.10
CA SER A 65 0.25 8.67 -23.14
C SER A 65 1.67 8.65 -22.55
N SER A 66 1.83 8.95 -21.27
CA SER A 66 3.12 8.93 -20.58
C SER A 66 3.47 7.53 -20.12
N LYS A 67 4.54 6.93 -20.71
CA LYS A 67 5.04 5.60 -20.30
C LYS A 67 5.41 5.55 -18.83
N THR A 68 6.06 6.59 -18.32
CA THR A 68 6.50 6.65 -16.92
C THR A 68 5.34 6.74 -15.96
N PHE A 69 4.27 7.48 -16.32
CA PHE A 69 3.04 7.51 -15.55
C PHE A 69 2.37 6.11 -15.49
N LEU A 70 2.31 5.41 -16.62
CA LEU A 70 1.76 4.04 -16.66
C LEU A 70 2.58 3.06 -15.81
N ILE A 71 3.92 3.16 -15.85
CA ILE A 71 4.80 2.32 -15.02
C ILE A 71 4.55 2.57 -13.53
N VAL A 72 4.49 3.83 -13.10
CA VAL A 72 4.24 4.19 -11.69
C VAL A 72 2.83 3.75 -11.26
N SER A 73 1.82 3.95 -12.10
CA SER A 73 0.45 3.48 -11.84
C SER A 73 0.39 1.96 -11.68
N ALA A 74 1.07 1.22 -12.57
CA ALA A 74 1.16 -0.24 -12.49
C ALA A 74 1.94 -0.71 -11.25
N LEU A 75 3.05 -0.04 -10.90
CA LEU A 75 3.79 -0.29 -9.66
C LEU A 75 2.89 -0.10 -8.44
N CYS A 76 2.09 0.98 -8.42
CA CYS A 76 1.14 1.23 -7.35
C CYS A 76 0.15 0.06 -7.20
N VAL A 77 -0.45 -0.40 -8.30
CA VAL A 77 -1.35 -1.56 -8.28
C VAL A 77 -0.65 -2.79 -7.73
N LEU A 78 0.54 -3.13 -8.23
CA LEU A 78 1.25 -4.34 -7.85
C LEU A 78 1.60 -4.35 -6.35
N TYR A 79 2.16 -3.26 -5.84
CA TYR A 79 2.54 -3.17 -4.42
C TYR A 79 1.33 -3.20 -3.50
N TYR A 80 0.33 -2.38 -3.78
CA TYR A 80 -0.84 -2.29 -2.93
C TYR A 80 -1.68 -3.58 -2.98
N SER A 81 -1.76 -4.22 -4.16
CA SER A 81 -2.47 -5.50 -4.32
C SER A 81 -1.73 -6.70 -3.70
N ALA A 82 -0.41 -6.63 -3.56
CA ALA A 82 0.34 -7.68 -2.87
C ALA A 82 0.26 -7.58 -1.34
N ILE A 83 -0.01 -6.39 -0.81
CA ILE A 83 0.06 -6.12 0.63
C ILE A 83 -1.32 -6.06 1.26
N PHE A 84 -2.23 -5.22 0.79
CA PHE A 84 -3.55 -5.04 1.41
C PHE A 84 -4.46 -6.28 1.30
N PRO A 85 -4.59 -6.94 0.13
CA PRO A 85 -5.29 -8.21 0.07
C PRO A 85 -4.65 -9.31 0.94
N PHE A 86 -3.31 -9.36 1.02
CA PHE A 86 -2.62 -10.29 1.90
C PHE A 86 -3.04 -10.12 3.37
N GLN A 87 -3.17 -8.90 3.87
CA GLN A 87 -3.61 -8.63 5.25
C GLN A 87 -4.93 -9.33 5.60
N ARG A 88 -5.84 -9.45 4.63
CA ARG A 88 -7.14 -10.13 4.81
C ARG A 88 -6.98 -11.64 5.06
N PHE A 89 -5.92 -12.24 4.52
CA PHE A 89 -5.67 -13.68 4.62
C PHE A 89 -4.57 -14.03 5.62
N ALA A 90 -3.82 -13.02 6.11
CA ALA A 90 -2.61 -13.22 6.88
C ALA A 90 -2.84 -14.01 8.18
N THR A 91 -3.85 -13.64 8.97
CA THR A 91 -4.15 -14.35 10.23
C THR A 91 -4.57 -15.78 9.97
N GLY A 92 -5.49 -16.04 9.03
CA GLY A 92 -5.90 -17.40 8.68
C GLY A 92 -4.74 -18.24 8.12
N MET A 93 -3.84 -17.63 7.36
CA MET A 93 -2.62 -18.32 6.88
C MET A 93 -1.68 -18.68 8.04
N LEU A 94 -1.48 -17.77 9.01
CA LEU A 94 -0.65 -18.04 10.18
C LEU A 94 -1.28 -19.13 11.06
N GLU A 95 -2.60 -19.10 11.29
CA GLU A 95 -3.34 -20.14 11.99
C GLU A 95 -3.13 -21.51 11.34
N SER A 96 -3.37 -21.58 10.03
CA SER A 96 -3.27 -22.82 9.27
C SER A 96 -1.87 -23.41 9.23
N ASN A 97 -0.84 -22.56 9.09
CA ASN A 97 0.53 -23.02 8.93
C ASN A 97 1.26 -23.28 10.26
N LEU A 98 0.85 -22.61 11.35
CA LEU A 98 1.49 -22.74 12.66
C LEU A 98 0.67 -23.60 13.65
N GLY A 99 -0.60 -23.87 13.34
CA GLY A 99 -1.51 -24.55 14.28
C GLY A 99 -1.80 -23.73 15.55
N ILE A 100 -1.76 -22.40 15.45
CA ILE A 100 -1.96 -21.44 16.55
C ILE A 100 -3.38 -20.86 16.53
N THR A 101 -3.77 -20.23 17.64
CA THR A 101 -5.09 -19.56 17.71
C THR A 101 -5.10 -18.26 16.92
N ASN A 102 -6.31 -17.78 16.55
CA ASN A 102 -6.50 -16.50 15.86
C ASN A 102 -5.89 -15.33 16.64
N GLN A 103 -5.99 -15.35 17.97
CA GLN A 103 -5.39 -14.32 18.81
C GLN A 103 -3.85 -14.31 18.67
N GLN A 104 -3.21 -15.46 18.71
CA GLN A 104 -1.75 -15.59 18.56
C GLN A 104 -1.31 -15.17 17.14
N ALA A 105 -2.06 -15.56 16.11
CA ALA A 105 -1.83 -15.12 14.73
C ALA A 105 -1.93 -13.59 14.59
N SER A 106 -2.94 -13.01 15.20
CA SER A 106 -3.14 -11.55 15.24
C SER A 106 -2.03 -10.85 16.02
N ASP A 107 -1.52 -11.46 17.09
CA ASP A 107 -0.39 -10.94 17.87
C ASP A 107 0.91 -10.89 17.07
N ILE A 108 1.12 -11.85 16.17
CA ILE A 108 2.24 -11.80 15.22
C ILE A 108 1.99 -10.74 14.16
N PHE A 109 0.80 -10.71 13.55
CA PHE A 109 0.51 -9.85 12.42
C PHE A 109 0.48 -8.35 12.77
N ARG A 110 0.10 -7.98 14.00
CA ARG A 110 0.08 -6.56 14.44
C ARG A 110 1.41 -5.82 14.30
N TRP A 111 2.53 -6.55 14.26
CA TRP A 111 3.85 -5.95 14.07
C TRP A 111 4.07 -5.37 12.67
N PHE A 112 3.29 -5.81 11.68
CA PHE A 112 3.31 -5.23 10.34
C PHE A 112 2.93 -3.74 10.36
N PRO A 113 1.72 -3.33 10.79
CA PRO A 113 1.36 -1.92 10.80
C PRO A 113 2.18 -1.11 11.82
N MET A 114 2.58 -1.67 12.96
CA MET A 114 3.44 -1.00 13.93
C MET A 114 4.83 -0.70 13.36
N GLY A 115 5.43 -1.68 12.68
CA GLY A 115 6.71 -1.49 11.99
C GLY A 115 6.60 -0.43 10.89
N ALA A 116 5.55 -0.49 10.07
CA ALA A 116 5.33 0.48 9.01
C ALA A 116 5.15 1.91 9.55
N MET A 117 4.45 2.08 10.66
CA MET A 117 4.24 3.39 11.29
C MET A 117 5.56 4.05 11.71
N ILE A 118 6.53 3.27 12.18
CA ILE A 118 7.85 3.78 12.61
C ILE A 118 8.79 3.95 11.41
N LEU A 119 8.81 2.96 10.51
CA LEU A 119 9.79 2.91 9.42
C LEU A 119 9.46 3.90 8.30
N THR A 120 8.18 4.16 8.00
CA THR A 120 7.81 5.04 6.89
C THR A 120 8.35 6.47 7.05
N PRO A 121 8.23 7.15 8.21
CA PRO A 121 8.85 8.46 8.40
C PRO A 121 10.37 8.44 8.31
N LEU A 122 11.02 7.40 8.84
CA LEU A 122 12.49 7.27 8.79
C LEU A 122 12.99 7.09 7.35
N LEU A 123 12.29 6.27 6.57
CA LEU A 123 12.62 6.04 5.16
C LEU A 123 12.27 7.25 4.29
N GLY A 124 11.19 7.96 4.61
CA GLY A 124 10.86 9.25 3.99
C GLY A 124 11.99 10.26 4.21
N TRP A 125 12.41 10.45 5.46
CA TRP A 125 13.55 11.31 5.80
C TRP A 125 14.82 10.91 5.05
N PHE A 126 15.12 9.61 4.98
CA PHE A 126 16.28 9.10 4.23
C PHE A 126 16.19 9.47 2.74
N LEU A 127 15.03 9.27 2.12
CA LEU A 127 14.78 9.59 0.71
C LEU A 127 14.89 11.09 0.43
N ASP A 128 14.38 11.91 1.33
CA ASP A 128 14.44 13.35 1.20
C ASP A 128 15.89 13.87 1.18
N HIS A 129 16.77 13.25 1.98
CA HIS A 129 18.16 13.69 2.11
C HIS A 129 19.14 12.95 1.18
N LYS A 130 18.89 11.69 0.87
CA LYS A 130 19.79 10.83 0.09
C LYS A 130 19.28 10.51 -1.31
N GLY A 131 17.99 10.61 -1.53
CA GLY A 131 17.35 10.18 -2.77
C GLY A 131 17.26 8.67 -2.89
N LYS A 132 17.49 8.14 -4.09
CA LYS A 132 17.43 6.72 -4.42
C LYS A 132 16.01 6.16 -4.50
N GLY A 133 15.02 6.97 -4.89
CA GLY A 133 13.62 6.57 -4.92
C GLY A 133 13.34 5.32 -5.76
N ALA A 134 13.79 5.27 -7.01
CA ALA A 134 13.61 4.09 -7.86
C ALA A 134 14.34 2.85 -7.30
N THR A 135 15.53 3.04 -6.72
CA THR A 135 16.25 1.95 -6.04
C THR A 135 15.48 1.42 -4.82
N MET A 136 14.88 2.31 -4.02
CA MET A 136 14.07 1.92 -2.85
C MET A 136 12.83 1.13 -3.24
N LEU A 137 12.16 1.51 -4.34
CA LEU A 137 11.06 0.72 -4.90
C LEU A 137 11.53 -0.70 -5.25
N MET A 138 12.65 -0.84 -5.94
CA MET A 138 13.19 -2.16 -6.27
C MET A 138 13.53 -3.00 -5.04
N ILE A 139 14.13 -2.40 -4.02
CA ILE A 139 14.40 -3.08 -2.74
C ILE A 139 13.08 -3.53 -2.10
N GLY A 140 12.06 -2.67 -2.07
CA GLY A 140 10.73 -3.02 -1.59
C GLY A 140 10.13 -4.22 -2.32
N ALA A 141 10.25 -4.27 -3.65
CA ALA A 141 9.79 -5.41 -4.46
C ALA A 141 10.50 -6.73 -4.11
N ILE A 142 11.82 -6.68 -3.95
CA ILE A 142 12.64 -7.85 -3.57
C ILE A 142 12.24 -8.36 -2.17
N LEU A 143 12.11 -7.46 -1.20
CA LEU A 143 11.72 -7.82 0.16
C LEU A 143 10.30 -8.42 0.20
N MET A 144 9.37 -7.84 -0.56
CA MET A 144 8.01 -8.36 -0.71
C MET A 144 8.01 -9.76 -1.33
N PHE A 145 8.77 -9.98 -2.38
CA PHE A 145 8.95 -11.29 -3.00
C PHE A 145 9.48 -12.31 -2.00
N ILE A 146 10.58 -11.99 -1.30
CA ILE A 146 11.19 -12.88 -0.30
C ILE A 146 10.18 -13.24 0.79
N CYS A 147 9.44 -12.25 1.31
CA CYS A 147 8.44 -12.46 2.33
C CYS A 147 7.36 -13.46 1.90
N HIS A 148 6.72 -13.23 0.74
CA HIS A 148 5.66 -14.11 0.26
C HIS A 148 6.18 -15.50 -0.15
N MET A 149 7.41 -15.59 -0.68
CA MET A 149 8.06 -16.88 -0.94
C MET A 149 8.35 -17.64 0.36
N THR A 150 8.74 -16.94 1.42
CA THR A 150 8.89 -17.56 2.75
C THR A 150 7.58 -18.16 3.22
N PHE A 151 6.48 -17.42 3.12
CA PHE A 151 5.15 -17.94 3.49
C PHE A 151 4.66 -19.08 2.59
N ALA A 152 5.09 -19.13 1.32
CA ALA A 152 4.70 -20.15 0.39
C ALA A 152 5.45 -21.48 0.55
N LEU A 153 6.76 -21.44 0.80
CA LEU A 153 7.64 -22.59 0.62
C LEU A 153 8.43 -23.01 1.87
N VAL A 154 8.57 -22.11 2.86
CA VAL A 154 9.35 -22.42 4.05
C VAL A 154 8.44 -22.98 5.14
N PRO A 155 8.79 -24.12 5.79
CA PRO A 155 8.08 -24.57 6.97
C PRO A 155 8.09 -23.48 8.05
N LEU A 156 6.92 -22.94 8.38
CA LEU A 156 6.84 -21.81 9.28
C LEU A 156 7.07 -22.23 10.72
N THR A 157 7.88 -21.46 11.41
CA THR A 157 7.93 -21.39 12.88
C THR A 157 7.46 -20.02 13.32
N PRO A 158 7.04 -19.82 14.59
CA PRO A 158 6.65 -18.46 15.05
C PRO A 158 7.74 -17.42 14.83
N ALA A 159 9.02 -17.77 14.97
CA ALA A 159 10.14 -16.86 14.72
C ALA A 159 10.29 -16.49 13.24
N ILE A 160 10.15 -17.45 12.33
CA ILE A 160 10.20 -17.22 10.88
C ILE A 160 9.00 -16.35 10.45
N ALA A 161 7.80 -16.67 10.95
CA ALA A 161 6.59 -15.92 10.66
C ALA A 161 6.72 -14.44 11.10
N PHE A 162 7.19 -14.24 12.34
CA PHE A 162 7.43 -12.90 12.88
C PHE A 162 8.46 -12.13 12.04
N SER A 163 9.59 -12.76 11.72
CA SER A 163 10.64 -12.14 10.88
C SER A 163 10.11 -11.77 9.49
N ALA A 164 9.30 -12.63 8.86
CA ALA A 164 8.69 -12.36 7.56
C ALA A 164 7.67 -11.21 7.63
N ILE A 165 6.89 -11.10 8.71
CA ILE A 165 5.97 -9.97 8.93
C ILE A 165 6.72 -8.65 9.11
N ILE A 166 7.81 -8.63 9.86
CA ILE A 166 8.68 -7.44 9.99
C ILE A 166 9.29 -7.07 8.63
N LEU A 167 9.76 -8.06 7.88
CA LEU A 167 10.29 -7.84 6.53
C LEU A 167 9.24 -7.24 5.58
N LEU A 168 7.99 -7.71 5.69
CA LEU A 168 6.88 -7.16 4.92
C LEU A 168 6.58 -5.71 5.32
N GLY A 169 6.64 -5.39 6.62
CA GLY A 169 6.49 -4.03 7.13
C GLY A 169 7.57 -3.08 6.59
N LEU A 170 8.82 -3.53 6.55
CA LEU A 170 9.93 -2.80 5.94
C LEU A 170 9.69 -2.59 4.44
N SER A 171 9.33 -3.66 3.72
CA SER A 171 8.99 -3.60 2.29
C SER A 171 7.89 -2.57 2.02
N PHE A 172 6.80 -2.62 2.79
CA PHE A 172 5.69 -1.68 2.64
C PHE A 172 6.10 -0.25 2.92
N SER A 173 6.92 0.00 3.93
CA SER A 173 7.34 1.36 4.29
C SER A 173 8.17 2.04 3.20
N LEU A 174 8.94 1.26 2.42
CA LEU A 174 9.71 1.77 1.27
C LEU A 174 8.80 2.27 0.15
N VAL A 175 7.64 1.64 -0.05
CA VAL A 175 6.75 1.94 -1.17
C VAL A 175 6.13 3.33 -1.08
N PRO A 176 5.34 3.70 -0.05
CA PRO A 176 4.75 5.03 0.03
C PRO A 176 5.82 6.12 0.15
N ALA A 177 6.93 5.84 0.84
CA ALA A 177 8.04 6.78 0.96
C ALA A 177 8.70 7.13 -0.38
N ALA A 178 8.75 6.20 -1.34
CA ALA A 178 9.39 6.39 -2.63
C ALA A 178 8.41 6.66 -3.78
N LEU A 179 7.26 5.98 -3.80
CA LEU A 179 6.33 6.03 -4.93
C LEU A 179 5.61 7.36 -5.03
N TRP A 180 5.05 7.85 -3.93
CA TRP A 180 4.26 9.09 -3.95
C TRP A 180 5.12 10.33 -4.26
N PRO A 181 6.32 10.53 -3.67
CA PRO A 181 7.21 11.61 -4.06
C PRO A 181 7.77 11.50 -5.49
N SER A 182 7.66 10.34 -6.13
CA SER A 182 8.08 10.18 -7.53
C SER A 182 7.07 10.81 -8.51
N VAL A 183 5.78 10.86 -8.17
CA VAL A 183 4.73 11.37 -9.07
C VAL A 183 5.00 12.82 -9.50
N PRO A 184 5.32 13.78 -8.60
CA PRO A 184 5.62 15.15 -8.99
C PRO A 184 6.86 15.31 -9.88
N LYS A 185 7.77 14.34 -9.86
CA LYS A 185 8.96 14.36 -10.74
C LYS A 185 8.65 13.87 -12.15
N LEU A 186 7.53 13.19 -12.35
CA LEU A 186 7.15 12.53 -13.61
C LEU A 186 6.02 13.20 -14.35
N VAL A 187 5.24 14.04 -13.67
CA VAL A 187 4.03 14.66 -14.18
C VAL A 187 4.15 16.19 -14.02
N ASP A 188 3.68 16.92 -15.00
CA ASP A 188 3.60 18.38 -14.96
C ASP A 188 2.67 18.82 -13.81
N ASN A 189 3.03 19.87 -13.07
CA ASN A 189 2.31 20.36 -11.90
C ASN A 189 0.81 20.62 -12.19
N ARG A 190 0.47 21.12 -13.38
CA ARG A 190 -0.92 21.38 -13.81
C ARG A 190 -1.80 20.13 -13.84
N TYR A 191 -1.22 18.93 -13.96
CA TYR A 191 -1.95 17.65 -13.99
C TYR A 191 -1.85 16.86 -12.68
N MET A 192 -1.25 17.44 -11.64
CA MET A 192 -0.90 16.71 -10.41
C MET A 192 -2.12 16.10 -9.73
N GLY A 193 -3.18 16.87 -9.52
CA GLY A 193 -4.43 16.38 -8.93
C GLY A 193 -5.05 15.24 -9.75
N SER A 194 -5.10 15.40 -11.09
CA SER A 194 -5.60 14.37 -12.01
C SER A 194 -4.74 13.12 -12.00
N ALA A 195 -3.41 13.27 -11.87
CA ALA A 195 -2.48 12.15 -11.81
C ALA A 195 -2.69 11.31 -10.55
N TYR A 196 -2.72 11.95 -9.38
CA TYR A 196 -2.98 11.25 -8.12
C TYR A 196 -4.36 10.58 -8.11
N ALA A 197 -5.41 11.29 -8.53
CA ALA A 197 -6.76 10.72 -8.60
C ALA A 197 -6.82 9.49 -9.52
N THR A 198 -6.16 9.55 -10.68
CA THR A 198 -6.10 8.45 -11.63
C THR A 198 -5.32 7.26 -11.08
N ILE A 199 -4.17 7.49 -10.44
CA ILE A 199 -3.39 6.42 -9.79
C ILE A 199 -4.21 5.75 -8.70
N PHE A 200 -4.88 6.51 -7.82
CA PHE A 200 -5.75 5.97 -6.79
C PHE A 200 -6.91 5.17 -7.37
N TRP A 201 -7.53 5.66 -8.46
CA TRP A 201 -8.61 4.94 -9.12
C TRP A 201 -8.14 3.58 -9.66
N ILE A 202 -7.02 3.56 -10.39
CA ILE A 202 -6.43 2.32 -10.93
C ILE A 202 -6.02 1.38 -9.79
N GLN A 203 -5.41 1.91 -8.72
CA GLN A 203 -5.04 1.15 -7.52
C GLN A 203 -6.25 0.45 -6.90
N ASN A 204 -7.38 1.14 -6.77
CA ASN A 204 -8.60 0.56 -6.19
C ASN A 204 -9.18 -0.57 -7.03
N LEU A 205 -9.00 -0.57 -8.35
CA LEU A 205 -9.36 -1.72 -9.19
C LEU A 205 -8.56 -2.97 -8.79
N GLY A 206 -7.26 -2.81 -8.52
CA GLY A 206 -6.43 -3.89 -8.00
C GLY A 206 -6.87 -4.36 -6.61
N LEU A 207 -7.11 -3.41 -5.69
CA LEU A 207 -7.57 -3.73 -4.34
C LEU A 207 -8.94 -4.44 -4.31
N MET A 208 -9.79 -4.20 -5.29
CA MET A 208 -11.05 -4.92 -5.47
C MET A 208 -10.83 -6.33 -6.07
N ALA A 209 -10.04 -6.42 -7.13
CA ALA A 209 -9.88 -7.66 -7.90
C ALA A 209 -9.07 -8.72 -7.14
N PHE A 210 -7.96 -8.35 -6.51
CA PHE A 210 -7.06 -9.34 -5.90
C PHE A 210 -7.66 -10.12 -4.72
N PRO A 211 -8.42 -9.55 -3.78
CA PRO A 211 -9.09 -10.35 -2.75
C PRO A 211 -10.05 -11.37 -3.34
N MET A 212 -10.75 -11.03 -4.43
CA MET A 212 -11.66 -11.95 -5.13
C MET A 212 -10.90 -13.08 -5.81
N ILE A 213 -9.81 -12.75 -6.52
CA ILE A 213 -8.93 -13.75 -7.17
C ILE A 213 -8.34 -14.69 -6.12
N ILE A 214 -7.77 -14.16 -5.06
CA ILE A 214 -7.15 -14.96 -3.99
C ILE A 214 -8.18 -15.83 -3.28
N GLY A 215 -9.37 -15.31 -2.97
CA GLY A 215 -10.44 -16.08 -2.36
C GLY A 215 -10.92 -17.21 -3.27
N TRP A 216 -11.07 -16.94 -4.58
CA TRP A 216 -11.42 -17.96 -5.57
C TRP A 216 -10.33 -19.04 -5.68
N VAL A 217 -9.05 -18.65 -5.77
CA VAL A 217 -7.92 -19.59 -5.82
C VAL A 217 -7.86 -20.42 -4.55
N LEU A 218 -7.98 -19.79 -3.38
CA LEU A 218 -7.93 -20.47 -2.09
C LEU A 218 -9.00 -21.58 -2.02
N ASN A 219 -10.23 -21.28 -2.44
CA ASN A 219 -11.31 -22.30 -2.48
C ASN A 219 -11.03 -23.39 -3.53
N LYS A 220 -10.46 -23.02 -4.68
CA LYS A 220 -10.16 -23.97 -5.76
C LYS A 220 -9.08 -24.99 -5.40
N VAL A 221 -8.06 -24.55 -4.66
CA VAL A 221 -6.95 -25.42 -4.22
C VAL A 221 -7.23 -26.16 -2.92
N ASN A 222 -8.34 -25.84 -2.24
CA ASN A 222 -8.78 -26.47 -0.99
C ASN A 222 -10.25 -26.91 -1.10
N PRO A 223 -10.60 -27.85 -2.00
CA PRO A 223 -11.99 -28.27 -2.18
C PRO A 223 -12.53 -28.90 -0.90
N GLY A 224 -13.74 -28.50 -0.48
CA GLY A 224 -14.42 -29.03 0.71
C GLY A 224 -13.94 -28.53 2.06
N VAL A 225 -12.76 -27.88 2.16
CA VAL A 225 -12.21 -27.41 3.44
C VAL A 225 -13.13 -26.38 4.11
N GLY A 226 -13.75 -25.48 3.34
CA GLY A 226 -14.67 -24.47 3.90
C GLY A 226 -15.95 -25.09 4.47
N GLU A 227 -16.45 -26.20 3.89
CA GLU A 227 -17.60 -26.94 4.38
C GLU A 227 -17.26 -27.75 5.62
N ALA A 228 -16.11 -28.42 5.62
CA ALA A 228 -15.58 -29.18 6.75
C ALA A 228 -15.39 -28.27 7.99
N ILE A 229 -14.82 -27.06 7.83
CA ILE A 229 -14.70 -26.10 8.92
C ILE A 229 -16.07 -25.67 9.46
N LYS A 230 -17.05 -25.43 8.58
CA LYS A 230 -18.43 -25.12 9.00
C LYS A 230 -19.11 -26.28 9.74
N ALA A 231 -18.75 -27.52 9.41
CA ALA A 231 -19.19 -28.73 10.10
C ALA A 231 -18.48 -28.97 11.44
N GLY A 232 -17.52 -28.12 11.81
CA GLY A 232 -16.76 -28.23 13.06
C GLY A 232 -15.53 -29.15 12.98
N GLU A 233 -15.11 -29.52 11.78
CA GLU A 233 -13.92 -30.34 11.57
C GLU A 233 -12.64 -29.53 11.72
N HIS A 234 -11.60 -30.14 12.30
CA HIS A 234 -10.27 -29.53 12.45
C HIS A 234 -9.42 -29.71 11.18
N VAL A 235 -9.77 -28.94 10.15
CA VAL A 235 -9.03 -28.90 8.88
C VAL A 235 -8.48 -27.49 8.65
N SER A 236 -7.39 -27.39 7.89
CA SER A 236 -6.73 -26.11 7.61
C SER A 236 -6.59 -25.88 6.11
N TYR A 237 -6.62 -24.60 5.70
CA TYR A 237 -6.38 -24.20 4.33
C TYR A 237 -4.90 -24.30 3.96
N ASN A 238 -4.61 -24.76 2.75
CA ASN A 238 -3.29 -24.62 2.13
C ASN A 238 -3.20 -23.28 1.41
N TYR A 239 -2.32 -22.41 1.89
CA TYR A 239 -2.12 -21.06 1.35
C TYR A 239 -0.96 -20.97 0.37
N THR A 240 -0.27 -22.06 0.01
CA THR A 240 0.91 -22.04 -0.86
C THR A 240 0.65 -21.31 -2.18
N VAL A 241 -0.40 -21.69 -2.92
CA VAL A 241 -0.71 -21.07 -4.21
C VAL A 241 -1.10 -19.60 -4.07
N PRO A 242 -1.98 -19.18 -3.14
CA PRO A 242 -2.21 -17.76 -2.84
C PRO A 242 -0.93 -16.97 -2.56
N MET A 243 -0.01 -17.51 -1.76
CA MET A 243 1.24 -16.82 -1.44
C MET A 243 2.17 -16.72 -2.66
N LEU A 244 2.22 -17.73 -3.54
CA LEU A 244 2.95 -17.66 -4.80
C LEU A 244 2.39 -16.59 -5.75
N ILE A 245 1.07 -16.38 -5.77
CA ILE A 245 0.47 -15.29 -6.55
C ILE A 245 0.92 -13.94 -5.99
N PHE A 246 0.91 -13.73 -4.66
CA PHE A 246 1.43 -12.49 -4.09
C PHE A 246 2.94 -12.31 -4.37
N ALA A 247 3.73 -13.38 -4.30
CA ALA A 247 5.14 -13.34 -4.65
C ALA A 247 5.37 -12.92 -6.11
N SER A 248 4.54 -13.40 -7.04
CA SER A 248 4.64 -13.04 -8.46
C SER A 248 4.45 -11.53 -8.69
N LEU A 249 3.59 -10.86 -7.89
CA LEU A 249 3.43 -9.40 -7.97
C LEU A 249 4.73 -8.67 -7.61
N GLY A 250 5.51 -9.22 -6.66
CA GLY A 250 6.84 -8.70 -6.32
C GLY A 250 7.82 -8.81 -7.50
N VAL A 251 7.79 -9.92 -8.23
CA VAL A 251 8.61 -10.10 -9.44
C VAL A 251 8.24 -9.08 -10.51
N PHE A 252 6.95 -8.92 -10.81
CA PHE A 252 6.49 -7.93 -11.78
C PHE A 252 6.83 -6.49 -11.34
N ALA A 253 6.68 -6.19 -10.04
CA ALA A 253 7.06 -4.89 -9.50
C ALA A 253 8.57 -4.63 -9.64
N LEU A 254 9.42 -5.64 -9.45
CA LEU A 254 10.86 -5.52 -9.66
C LEU A 254 11.18 -5.19 -11.12
N PHE A 255 10.57 -5.89 -12.09
CA PHE A 255 10.76 -5.60 -13.51
C PHE A 255 10.32 -4.19 -13.89
N LEU A 256 9.16 -3.74 -13.40
CA LEU A 256 8.70 -2.37 -13.63
C LEU A 256 9.58 -1.34 -12.94
N GLY A 257 10.11 -1.63 -11.75
CA GLY A 257 11.06 -0.78 -11.04
C GLY A 257 12.38 -0.62 -11.81
N LEU A 258 12.90 -1.71 -12.37
CA LEU A 258 14.06 -1.68 -13.26
C LEU A 258 13.79 -0.83 -14.50
N TRP A 259 12.62 -0.99 -15.11
CA TRP A 259 12.21 -0.20 -16.27
C TRP A 259 12.06 1.28 -15.91
N LEU A 260 11.41 1.60 -14.80
CA LEU A 260 11.31 2.97 -14.31
C LEU A 260 12.68 3.62 -14.12
N LYS A 261 13.60 2.89 -13.50
CA LYS A 261 14.99 3.37 -13.28
C LYS A 261 15.74 3.59 -14.61
N ALA A 262 15.52 2.72 -15.61
CA ALA A 262 16.10 2.88 -16.93
C ALA A 262 15.54 4.11 -17.67
N GLU A 263 14.22 4.36 -17.58
CA GLU A 263 13.58 5.56 -18.15
C GLU A 263 14.02 6.84 -17.42
N ASP A 264 14.19 6.79 -16.08
CA ASP A 264 14.72 7.90 -15.29
C ASP A 264 16.14 8.28 -15.75
N LYS A 265 17.03 7.28 -15.92
CA LYS A 265 18.38 7.52 -16.41
C LYS A 265 18.40 8.11 -17.84
N LYS A 266 17.45 7.71 -18.68
CA LYS A 266 17.34 8.16 -20.07
C LYS A 266 16.77 9.57 -20.20
N LYS A 267 15.79 9.91 -19.36
CA LYS A 267 15.03 11.17 -19.46
C LYS A 267 15.39 12.21 -18.42
N GLY A 268 16.14 11.83 -17.37
CA GLY A 268 16.64 12.75 -16.36
C GLY A 268 15.55 13.26 -15.40
N TYR A 269 14.57 12.45 -15.04
CA TYR A 269 13.50 12.87 -14.11
C TYR A 269 14.00 13.13 -12.69
N GLY A 270 15.15 12.55 -12.31
CA GLY A 270 15.75 12.74 -11.01
C GLY A 270 15.12 11.90 -9.90
N LEU A 271 14.60 10.71 -10.22
CA LEU A 271 14.03 9.80 -9.22
C LEU A 271 15.06 9.30 -8.20
N GLU A 272 16.34 9.26 -8.61
CA GLU A 272 17.45 8.88 -7.74
C GLU A 272 18.04 10.07 -6.97
N LEU A 273 17.59 11.29 -7.24
CA LEU A 273 18.06 12.50 -6.57
C LEU A 273 17.28 12.75 -5.26
N PRO A 274 17.90 13.38 -4.25
CA PRO A 274 17.21 13.84 -3.05
C PRO A 274 16.02 14.75 -3.40
N ASN A 275 14.97 14.72 -2.56
CA ASN A 275 13.84 15.63 -2.70
C ASN A 275 14.20 17.04 -2.17
N ILE A 276 15.03 17.10 -1.13
CA ILE A 276 15.54 18.34 -0.56
C ILE A 276 16.88 18.65 -1.22
N LYS A 277 16.96 19.78 -1.94
CA LYS A 277 18.23 20.29 -2.44
C LYS A 277 19.04 20.79 -1.24
N LYS A 278 20.31 20.39 -1.16
CA LYS A 278 21.25 21.07 -0.26
C LYS A 278 21.62 22.40 -0.91
N ASP A 279 21.34 23.47 -0.20
CA ASP A 279 21.89 24.80 -0.54
C ASP A 279 23.43 24.79 -0.48
#